data_7df26e5518f1b65a0d23b544ec2535a7
#
_entry.id   7df26e5518f1b65a0d23b544ec2535a7
#
_cell.length_a   1.000
_cell.length_b   1.000
_cell.length_c   1.000
_cell.angle_alpha   90.00
_cell.angle_beta   90.00
_cell.angle_gamma   90.00
#
_symmetry.space_group_name_H-M   'P 1'
#
loop_
_entity.id
_entity.type
_entity.pdbx_description
1 polymer ?
#
loop_
_entity_poly.entity_id
_entity_poly.type
_entity_poly.pdbx_seq_one_letter_code
_entity_poly.pdbx_strand_id
1 'polypeptide(L)'
;TSPFNFLDLHIVGKKNLRRVTQIKILKSYGNLGENIETLSAAQAIAELIMIMVGNEDPQKDLLKLVLIHLNRLNDLNKTKFDSLEALAISVQSCIHLLALGGYCLPLQYCCHSGSRLIPPIGEWSWKCSFIPEEGFAIGTIPKASIELNPSELALLQRLLLEKLPFHSNGKLLGPKNVWLKLLKI
;
A
#
# COMPACT_ATOMS: atom_id res chain seq x y z
N THR A 1 16.55 -7.64 -19.65
CA THR A 1 16.29 -6.43 -18.84
C THR A 1 15.68 -6.87 -17.53
N SER A 2 16.26 -6.45 -16.40
CA SER A 2 15.69 -6.72 -15.08
C SER A 2 14.31 -6.06 -14.96
N PRO A 3 13.35 -6.64 -14.24
CA PRO A 3 12.09 -6.00 -13.94
C PRO A 3 12.32 -4.74 -13.09
N PHE A 4 11.35 -3.84 -13.09
CA PHE A 4 11.38 -2.60 -12.30
C PHE A 4 12.53 -1.65 -12.66
N ASN A 5 12.54 -1.17 -13.91
CA ASN A 5 13.35 -0.05 -14.32
C ASN A 5 12.49 1.18 -14.55
N PHE A 6 12.93 2.34 -14.09
CA PHE A 6 12.35 3.61 -14.46
C PHE A 6 13.00 4.06 -15.77
N LEU A 7 12.20 4.17 -16.81
CA LEU A 7 12.63 4.36 -18.18
C LEU A 7 12.11 5.68 -18.73
N ASP A 8 12.93 6.32 -19.55
CA ASP A 8 12.51 7.35 -20.49
C ASP A 8 12.42 6.72 -21.88
N LEU A 9 11.24 6.79 -22.49
CA LEU A 9 10.95 6.16 -23.78
C LEU A 9 10.62 7.20 -24.82
N HIS A 10 11.38 7.18 -25.94
CA HIS A 10 10.99 7.95 -27.11
C HIS A 10 10.09 7.08 -28.03
N ILE A 11 8.85 7.53 -28.20
CA ILE A 11 7.83 6.79 -28.93
C ILE A 11 7.39 7.60 -30.15
N VAL A 12 7.40 6.99 -31.33
CA VAL A 12 6.93 7.60 -32.58
C VAL A 12 5.81 6.76 -33.18
N GLY A 13 4.86 7.42 -33.87
CA GLY A 13 3.75 6.77 -34.55
C GLY A 13 2.40 7.43 -34.29
N LYS A 14 1.36 6.96 -35.02
CA LYS A 14 -0.03 7.43 -34.88
C LYS A 14 -0.84 6.45 -34.02
N LYS A 15 -2.01 6.91 -33.53
CA LYS A 15 -2.89 6.29 -32.52
C LYS A 15 -2.85 4.75 -32.35
N ASN A 16 -2.75 3.98 -33.41
CA ASN A 16 -2.87 2.51 -33.34
C ASN A 16 -1.54 1.77 -33.65
N LEU A 17 -0.48 2.46 -34.04
CA LEU A 17 0.81 1.85 -34.32
C LEU A 17 1.92 2.74 -33.79
N ARG A 18 2.34 2.46 -32.57
CA ARG A 18 3.43 3.18 -31.89
C ARG A 18 4.66 2.28 -31.81
N ARG A 19 5.82 2.85 -32.10
CA ARG A 19 7.11 2.16 -32.00
C ARG A 19 8.02 2.89 -31.05
N VAL A 20 8.61 2.16 -30.11
CA VAL A 20 9.69 2.69 -29.26
C VAL A 20 10.94 2.79 -30.12
N THR A 21 11.50 3.97 -30.25
CA THR A 21 12.70 4.25 -31.04
C THR A 21 13.94 4.44 -30.18
N GLN A 22 13.75 4.87 -28.92
CA GLN A 22 14.85 5.04 -27.98
C GLN A 22 14.39 4.68 -26.57
N ILE A 23 15.27 4.04 -25.82
CA ILE A 23 15.06 3.67 -24.42
C ILE A 23 16.26 4.18 -23.62
N LYS A 24 15.99 4.96 -22.58
CA LYS A 24 17.00 5.41 -21.61
C LYS A 24 16.59 4.92 -20.23
N ILE A 25 17.46 4.19 -19.54
CA ILE A 25 17.25 3.80 -18.15
C ILE A 25 17.61 5.00 -17.27
N LEU A 26 16.61 5.55 -16.56
CA LEU A 26 16.81 6.64 -15.62
C LEU A 26 17.19 6.11 -14.24
N LYS A 27 16.60 4.98 -13.82
CA LYS A 27 16.91 4.30 -12.57
C LYS A 27 16.61 2.81 -12.67
N SER A 28 17.47 1.98 -12.09
CA SER A 28 17.24 0.54 -11.91
C SER A 28 16.93 0.23 -10.45
N TYR A 29 15.96 -0.63 -10.23
CA TYR A 29 15.57 -1.16 -8.93
C TYR A 29 16.01 -2.62 -8.78
N GLY A 30 17.24 -2.93 -9.21
CA GLY A 30 17.79 -4.29 -9.24
C GLY A 30 17.78 -4.99 -7.87
N ASN A 31 17.98 -4.23 -6.80
CA ASN A 31 18.02 -4.79 -5.43
C ASN A 31 16.67 -5.38 -4.98
N LEU A 32 15.54 -5.02 -5.62
CA LEU A 32 14.25 -5.62 -5.31
C LEU A 32 14.24 -7.14 -5.46
N GLY A 33 15.07 -7.67 -6.36
CA GLY A 33 15.19 -9.11 -6.60
C GLY A 33 16.08 -9.87 -5.60
N GLU A 34 16.74 -9.19 -4.68
CA GLU A 34 17.63 -9.83 -3.68
C GLU A 34 16.85 -10.59 -2.61
N ASN A 35 15.61 -10.17 -2.32
CA ASN A 35 14.72 -10.82 -1.37
C ASN A 35 13.32 -11.03 -1.98
N ILE A 36 12.73 -12.19 -1.73
CA ILE A 36 11.41 -12.54 -2.27
C ILE A 36 10.31 -11.60 -1.74
N GLU A 37 10.45 -11.10 -0.52
CA GLU A 37 9.48 -10.22 0.10
C GLU A 37 9.45 -8.84 -0.59
N THR A 38 10.61 -8.27 -0.89
CA THR A 38 10.69 -6.97 -1.61
C THR A 38 10.24 -7.11 -3.05
N LEU A 39 10.57 -8.23 -3.70
CA LEU A 39 10.12 -8.51 -5.06
C LEU A 39 8.59 -8.69 -5.10
N SER A 40 8.03 -9.49 -4.19
CA SER A 40 6.57 -9.72 -4.12
C SER A 40 5.80 -8.44 -3.82
N ALA A 41 6.32 -7.59 -2.91
CA ALA A 41 5.74 -6.29 -2.62
C ALA A 41 5.74 -5.37 -3.85
N ALA A 42 6.85 -5.33 -4.59
CA ALA A 42 6.94 -4.54 -5.83
C ALA A 42 6.00 -5.07 -6.92
N GLN A 43 5.84 -6.39 -7.03
CA GLN A 43 4.89 -7.01 -7.96
C GLN A 43 3.44 -6.66 -7.60
N ALA A 44 3.06 -6.70 -6.33
CA ALA A 44 1.72 -6.30 -5.87
C ALA A 44 1.43 -4.84 -6.21
N ILE A 45 2.40 -3.94 -6.03
CA ILE A 45 2.28 -2.54 -6.45
C ILE A 45 2.04 -2.45 -7.97
N ALA A 46 2.82 -3.20 -8.78
CA ALA A 46 2.69 -3.18 -10.23
C ALA A 46 1.33 -3.71 -10.69
N GLU A 47 0.84 -4.81 -10.12
CA GLU A 47 -0.47 -5.38 -10.42
C GLU A 47 -1.60 -4.41 -10.09
N LEU A 48 -1.54 -3.76 -8.92
CA LEU A 48 -2.53 -2.76 -8.53
C LEU A 48 -2.57 -1.58 -9.50
N ILE A 49 -1.40 -1.09 -9.92
CA ILE A 49 -1.30 -0.01 -10.92
C ILE A 49 -1.91 -0.44 -12.25
N MET A 50 -1.63 -1.65 -12.72
CA MET A 50 -2.20 -2.15 -13.99
C MET A 50 -3.73 -2.21 -13.97
N ILE A 51 -4.34 -2.42 -12.80
CA ILE A 51 -5.80 -2.40 -12.63
C ILE A 51 -6.31 -0.94 -12.59
N MET A 52 -5.57 -0.03 -11.96
CA MET A 52 -6.01 1.35 -11.71
C MET A 52 -5.82 2.27 -12.92
N VAL A 53 -4.76 2.03 -13.72
CA VAL A 53 -4.43 2.91 -14.84
C VAL A 53 -5.28 2.55 -16.06
N GLY A 54 -6.16 3.45 -16.43
CA GLY A 54 -6.87 3.42 -17.70
C GLY A 54 -6.02 3.96 -18.85
N ASN A 55 -6.65 4.21 -19.99
CA ASN A 55 -5.97 4.61 -21.22
C ASN A 55 -5.32 6.00 -21.14
N GLU A 56 -4.07 6.09 -21.56
CA GLU A 56 -3.32 7.23 -22.12
C GLU A 56 -3.26 8.56 -21.33
N ASP A 57 -3.95 8.70 -20.19
CA ASP A 57 -3.89 9.91 -19.38
C ASP A 57 -2.62 9.98 -18.53
N PRO A 58 -1.89 11.10 -18.54
CA PRO A 58 -0.68 11.26 -17.74
C PRO A 58 -1.00 11.22 -16.24
N GLN A 59 -0.54 10.18 -15.56
CA GLN A 59 -0.74 9.95 -14.12
C GLN A 59 0.53 10.33 -13.33
N LYS A 60 0.87 11.62 -13.30
CA LYS A 60 2.12 12.11 -12.69
C LYS A 60 2.20 11.83 -11.19
N ASP A 61 1.10 12.03 -10.46
CA ASP A 61 1.08 11.82 -9.01
C ASP A 61 1.12 10.33 -8.66
N LEU A 62 0.45 9.49 -9.46
CA LEU A 62 0.54 8.05 -9.33
C LEU A 62 1.97 7.56 -9.56
N LEU A 63 2.61 8.00 -10.64
CA LEU A 63 4.02 7.66 -10.92
C LEU A 63 4.93 8.08 -9.77
N LYS A 64 4.78 9.31 -9.26
CA LYS A 64 5.56 9.82 -8.13
C LYS A 64 5.39 8.94 -6.88
N LEU A 65 4.16 8.57 -6.55
CA LEU A 65 3.85 7.73 -5.40
C LEU A 65 4.46 6.33 -5.53
N VAL A 66 4.34 5.72 -6.71
CA VAL A 66 4.96 4.44 -7.05
C VAL A 66 6.47 4.47 -6.86
N LEU A 67 7.14 5.50 -7.38
CA LEU A 67 8.58 5.67 -7.24
C LEU A 67 9.01 5.82 -5.78
N ILE A 68 8.21 6.50 -4.94
CA ILE A 68 8.45 6.60 -3.50
C ILE A 68 8.47 5.20 -2.85
N HIS A 69 7.44 4.38 -3.09
CA HIS A 69 7.35 3.06 -2.49
C HIS A 69 8.38 2.07 -3.03
N LEU A 70 8.65 2.08 -4.34
CA LEU A 70 9.72 1.27 -4.92
C LEU A 70 11.11 1.66 -4.39
N ASN A 71 11.37 2.95 -4.18
CA ASN A 71 12.61 3.41 -3.55
C ASN A 71 12.75 2.85 -2.14
N ARG A 72 11.70 2.93 -1.31
CA ARG A 72 11.70 2.40 0.06
C ARG A 72 11.99 0.91 0.10
N LEU A 73 11.31 0.12 -0.75
CA LEU A 73 11.55 -1.32 -0.86
C LEU A 73 12.98 -1.64 -1.34
N ASN A 74 13.47 -0.93 -2.35
CA ASN A 74 14.82 -1.13 -2.88
C ASN A 74 15.91 -0.74 -1.87
N ASP A 75 15.66 0.25 -1.02
CA ASP A 75 16.61 0.73 -0.03
C ASP A 75 16.67 -0.19 1.21
N LEU A 76 15.61 -0.95 1.52
CA LEU A 76 15.64 -1.97 2.57
C LEU A 76 16.76 -3.00 2.35
N ASN A 77 17.03 -3.38 1.12
CA ASN A 77 18.07 -4.36 0.78
C ASN A 77 19.49 -3.81 0.89
N LYS A 78 19.65 -2.48 0.99
CA LYS A 78 20.95 -1.82 1.21
C LYS A 78 21.38 -1.75 2.67
N THR A 79 20.45 -1.98 3.58
CA THR A 79 20.65 -1.90 5.03
C THR A 79 20.44 -3.27 5.67
N LYS A 80 20.12 -3.32 6.95
CA LYS A 80 19.69 -4.56 7.58
C LYS A 80 18.27 -4.89 7.14
N PHE A 81 18.14 -5.86 6.22
CA PHE A 81 16.84 -6.31 5.71
C PHE A 81 15.90 -6.77 6.84
N ASP A 82 14.67 -6.30 6.82
CA ASP A 82 13.58 -6.73 7.70
C ASP A 82 12.35 -7.09 6.86
N SER A 83 11.99 -8.36 6.86
CA SER A 83 10.82 -8.89 6.14
C SER A 83 9.50 -8.28 6.62
N LEU A 84 9.41 -7.89 7.88
CA LEU A 84 8.24 -7.23 8.44
C LEU A 84 8.08 -5.82 7.88
N GLU A 85 9.19 -5.09 7.72
CA GLU A 85 9.16 -3.75 7.13
C GLU A 85 8.78 -3.81 5.63
N ALA A 86 9.25 -4.81 4.89
CA ALA A 86 8.83 -5.03 3.50
C ALA A 86 7.31 -5.27 3.40
N LEU A 87 6.75 -6.11 4.27
CA LEU A 87 5.31 -6.33 4.37
C LEU A 87 4.55 -5.04 4.72
N ALA A 88 5.05 -4.27 5.67
CA ALA A 88 4.41 -3.01 6.08
C ALA A 88 4.42 -1.95 4.96
N ILE A 89 5.52 -1.84 4.21
CA ILE A 89 5.59 -0.97 3.01
C ILE A 89 4.59 -1.45 1.96
N SER A 90 4.46 -2.75 1.74
CA SER A 90 3.47 -3.31 0.81
C SER A 90 2.05 -2.91 1.19
N VAL A 91 1.64 -3.12 2.44
CA VAL A 91 0.30 -2.74 2.93
C VAL A 91 0.07 -1.24 2.79
N GLN A 92 1.03 -0.41 3.23
CA GLN A 92 0.91 1.04 3.14
C GLN A 92 0.84 1.51 1.69
N SER A 93 1.63 0.93 0.79
CA SER A 93 1.59 1.31 -0.63
C SER A 93 0.24 1.01 -1.27
N CYS A 94 -0.38 -0.14 -0.98
CA CYS A 94 -1.72 -0.45 -1.45
C CYS A 94 -2.75 0.58 -0.97
N ILE A 95 -2.72 0.94 0.33
CA ILE A 95 -3.63 1.95 0.90
C ILE A 95 -3.43 3.32 0.23
N HIS A 96 -2.19 3.76 0.03
CA HIS A 96 -1.89 5.05 -0.61
C HIS A 96 -2.31 5.07 -2.08
N LEU A 97 -2.06 3.99 -2.83
CA LEU A 97 -2.44 3.88 -4.23
C LEU A 97 -3.96 3.86 -4.39
N LEU A 98 -4.67 3.08 -3.57
CA LEU A 98 -6.14 3.06 -3.56
C LEU A 98 -6.71 4.44 -3.22
N ALA A 99 -6.16 5.12 -2.21
CA ALA A 99 -6.59 6.46 -1.84
C ALA A 99 -6.39 7.47 -2.98
N LEU A 100 -5.25 7.42 -3.68
CA LEU A 100 -4.97 8.28 -4.83
C LEU A 100 -5.90 7.97 -6.01
N GLY A 101 -6.28 6.70 -6.20
CA GLY A 101 -7.23 6.25 -7.22
C GLY A 101 -8.70 6.56 -6.89
N GLY A 102 -8.97 7.21 -5.75
CA GLY A 102 -10.34 7.52 -5.31
C GLY A 102 -11.02 6.41 -4.52
N TYR A 103 -10.35 5.30 -4.27
CA TYR A 103 -10.84 4.17 -3.46
C TYR A 103 -10.39 4.29 -2.00
N CYS A 104 -10.58 5.47 -1.40
CA CYS A 104 -10.16 5.70 -0.03
C CYS A 104 -10.99 4.87 0.95
N LEU A 105 -10.32 4.11 1.82
CA LEU A 105 -10.97 3.39 2.91
C LEU A 105 -11.60 4.41 3.88
N PRO A 106 -12.90 4.28 4.23
CA PRO A 106 -13.61 5.21 5.11
C PRO A 106 -13.24 4.96 6.59
N LEU A 107 -11.97 5.26 6.95
CA LEU A 107 -11.39 4.97 8.27
C LEU A 107 -11.76 5.97 9.37
N GLN A 108 -12.58 6.97 9.07
CA GLN A 108 -12.89 8.06 10.03
C GLN A 108 -14.27 7.94 10.66
N TYR A 109 -15.19 7.26 10.00
CA TYR A 109 -16.59 7.17 10.43
C TYR A 109 -17.13 5.75 10.31
N CYS A 110 -17.97 5.38 11.28
CA CYS A 110 -18.70 4.13 11.24
C CYS A 110 -19.77 4.18 10.14
N CYS A 111 -19.78 3.21 9.23
CA CYS A 111 -20.73 3.16 8.12
C CYS A 111 -22.19 2.98 8.59
N HIS A 112 -22.43 2.35 9.75
CA HIS A 112 -23.78 2.12 10.27
C HIS A 112 -24.30 3.28 11.13
N SER A 113 -23.47 3.88 11.99
CA SER A 113 -23.92 4.90 12.95
C SER A 113 -23.54 6.32 12.55
N GLY A 114 -22.63 6.50 11.59
CA GLY A 114 -22.05 7.80 11.25
C GLY A 114 -21.15 8.40 12.34
N SER A 115 -20.94 7.69 13.46
CA SER A 115 -20.07 8.16 14.54
C SER A 115 -18.60 8.07 14.15
N ARG A 116 -17.76 8.91 14.76
CA ARG A 116 -16.32 8.86 14.53
C ARG A 116 -15.72 7.54 15.01
N LEU A 117 -14.84 6.96 14.19
CA LEU A 117 -14.05 5.78 14.52
C LEU A 117 -12.80 6.21 15.31
N ILE A 118 -12.99 6.40 16.63
CA ILE A 118 -11.92 6.68 17.57
C ILE A 118 -11.64 5.40 18.35
N PRO A 119 -10.54 4.67 18.03
CA PRO A 119 -10.26 3.40 18.69
C PRO A 119 -9.91 3.61 20.17
N PRO A 120 -10.64 3.04 21.12
CA PRO A 120 -10.38 3.16 22.55
C PRO A 120 -9.22 2.24 22.93
N ILE A 121 -8.00 2.73 22.85
CA ILE A 121 -6.80 1.95 23.16
C ILE A 121 -6.85 1.44 24.61
N GLY A 122 -6.70 0.11 24.78
CA GLY A 122 -6.81 -0.54 26.09
C GLY A 122 -8.12 -1.28 26.32
N GLU A 123 -9.16 -1.02 25.54
CA GLU A 123 -10.45 -1.71 25.62
C GLU A 123 -10.49 -2.93 24.69
N TRP A 124 -10.00 -4.07 25.17
CA TRP A 124 -9.86 -5.28 24.34
C TRP A 124 -11.19 -5.93 23.91
N SER A 125 -12.29 -5.63 24.61
CA SER A 125 -13.64 -6.07 24.23
C SER A 125 -14.21 -5.29 23.05
N TRP A 126 -13.71 -4.07 22.81
CA TRP A 126 -14.16 -3.25 21.68
C TRP A 126 -13.70 -3.84 20.35
N LYS A 127 -14.61 -3.85 19.38
CA LYS A 127 -14.37 -4.36 18.03
C LYS A 127 -14.82 -3.35 16.98
N CYS A 128 -14.15 -3.42 15.83
CA CYS A 128 -14.56 -2.74 14.61
C CYS A 128 -14.53 -3.75 13.47
N SER A 129 -15.63 -3.89 12.78
CA SER A 129 -15.81 -4.83 11.67
C SER A 129 -15.58 -4.14 10.33
N PHE A 130 -14.84 -4.75 9.44
CA PHE A 130 -14.70 -4.32 8.05
C PHE A 130 -15.68 -5.08 7.15
N ILE A 131 -16.49 -4.35 6.40
CA ILE A 131 -17.45 -4.84 5.44
C ILE A 131 -17.03 -4.28 4.07
N PRO A 132 -16.57 -5.10 3.11
CA PRO A 132 -15.92 -4.62 1.87
C PRO A 132 -16.74 -3.58 1.09
N GLU A 133 -18.07 -3.73 1.04
CA GLU A 133 -18.96 -2.85 0.28
C GLU A 133 -19.44 -1.62 1.06
N GLU A 134 -19.32 -1.64 2.39
CA GLU A 134 -19.91 -0.62 3.27
C GLU A 134 -18.84 0.18 4.03
N GLY A 135 -17.71 -0.45 4.38
CA GLY A 135 -16.63 0.16 5.14
C GLY A 135 -16.50 -0.39 6.56
N PHE A 136 -16.28 0.47 7.54
CA PHE A 136 -16.01 0.08 8.92
C PHE A 136 -17.17 0.38 9.83
N ALA A 137 -17.61 -0.63 10.61
CA ALA A 137 -18.68 -0.53 11.59
C ALA A 137 -18.18 -0.86 13.00
N ILE A 138 -18.59 -0.09 14.01
CA ILE A 138 -18.32 -0.40 15.42
C ILE A 138 -19.14 -1.62 15.84
N GLY A 139 -18.48 -2.56 16.50
CA GLY A 139 -19.05 -3.82 16.98
C GLY A 139 -18.72 -5.00 16.08
N THR A 140 -19.22 -6.18 16.47
CA THR A 140 -19.12 -7.42 15.71
C THR A 140 -20.29 -7.54 14.76
N ILE A 141 -20.02 -7.60 13.46
CA ILE A 141 -21.03 -7.69 12.41
C ILE A 141 -20.97 -9.09 11.77
N PRO A 142 -22.04 -9.86 11.71
CA PRO A 142 -22.02 -11.25 11.22
C PRO A 142 -21.53 -11.42 9.76
N LYS A 143 -21.69 -10.38 8.93
CA LYS A 143 -21.25 -10.37 7.51
C LYS A 143 -19.87 -9.74 7.32
N ALA A 144 -19.20 -9.33 8.38
CA ALA A 144 -17.88 -8.71 8.26
C ALA A 144 -16.84 -9.72 7.77
N SER A 145 -15.96 -9.28 6.91
CA SER A 145 -14.82 -10.08 6.45
C SER A 145 -13.71 -10.14 7.48
N ILE A 146 -13.52 -9.04 8.23
CA ILE A 146 -12.42 -8.89 9.21
C ILE A 146 -12.93 -8.09 10.42
N GLU A 147 -12.56 -8.54 11.61
CA GLU A 147 -12.74 -7.78 12.86
C GLU A 147 -11.41 -7.20 13.32
N LEU A 148 -11.38 -5.93 13.65
CA LEU A 148 -10.22 -5.23 14.19
C LEU A 148 -10.42 -4.89 15.66
N ASN A 149 -9.38 -5.06 16.45
CA ASN A 149 -9.30 -4.49 17.80
C ASN A 149 -8.87 -3.00 17.73
N PRO A 150 -8.92 -2.25 18.85
CA PRO A 150 -8.59 -0.82 18.86
C PRO A 150 -7.18 -0.52 18.32
N SER A 151 -6.19 -1.32 18.71
CA SER A 151 -4.81 -1.12 18.27
C SER A 151 -4.60 -1.40 16.78
N GLU A 152 -5.29 -2.39 16.25
CA GLU A 152 -5.26 -2.73 14.81
C GLU A 152 -5.92 -1.64 13.97
N LEU A 153 -7.08 -1.10 14.41
CA LEU A 153 -7.71 0.03 13.72
C LEU A 153 -6.85 1.29 13.79
N ALA A 154 -6.29 1.60 14.96
CA ALA A 154 -5.38 2.74 15.11
C ALA A 154 -4.14 2.62 14.21
N LEU A 155 -3.59 1.40 14.09
CA LEU A 155 -2.47 1.13 13.19
C LEU A 155 -2.90 1.37 11.74
N LEU A 156 -4.04 0.85 11.31
CA LEU A 156 -4.57 1.03 9.97
C LEU A 156 -4.79 2.53 9.63
N GLN A 157 -5.38 3.30 10.55
CA GLN A 157 -5.57 4.74 10.38
C GLN A 157 -4.23 5.49 10.20
N ARG A 158 -3.17 5.05 10.90
CA ARG A 158 -1.83 5.65 10.78
C ARG A 158 -1.15 5.37 9.44
N LEU A 159 -1.56 4.34 8.72
CA LEU A 159 -1.00 4.02 7.39
C LEU A 159 -1.38 5.02 6.31
N LEU A 160 -2.36 5.89 6.54
CA LEU A 160 -2.64 7.05 5.68
C LEU A 160 -1.55 8.12 5.75
N LEU A 161 -0.71 8.11 6.78
CA LEU A 161 0.42 9.03 6.91
C LEU A 161 1.59 8.59 6.02
N GLU A 162 2.46 9.54 5.68
CA GLU A 162 3.63 9.29 4.83
C GLU A 162 4.59 8.26 5.41
N LYS A 163 4.83 8.32 6.73
CA LYS A 163 5.81 7.47 7.42
C LYS A 163 5.15 6.25 8.04
N LEU A 164 5.84 5.10 7.95
CA LEU A 164 5.47 3.92 8.71
C LEU A 164 5.51 4.21 10.22
N PRO A 165 4.62 3.57 10.99
CA PRO A 165 4.58 3.73 12.44
C PRO A 165 5.67 2.90 13.12
N PHE A 166 6.65 3.58 13.70
CA PHE A 166 7.71 2.96 14.50
C PHE A 166 7.59 3.32 15.97
N HIS A 167 8.07 2.44 16.84
CA HIS A 167 8.35 2.74 18.24
C HIS A 167 9.55 3.70 18.36
N SER A 168 9.72 4.31 19.53
CA SER A 168 10.88 5.15 19.84
C SER A 168 12.23 4.41 19.75
N ASN A 169 12.23 3.09 19.89
CA ASN A 169 13.40 2.22 19.74
C ASN A 169 13.68 1.81 18.27
N GLY A 170 12.98 2.37 17.31
CA GLY A 170 13.15 2.09 15.88
C GLY A 170 12.52 0.78 15.38
N LYS A 171 11.80 0.04 16.24
CA LYS A 171 11.07 -1.16 15.79
C LYS A 171 9.70 -0.78 15.22
N LEU A 172 9.30 -1.47 14.16
CA LEU A 172 7.98 -1.29 13.55
C LEU A 172 6.87 -1.63 14.56
N LEU A 173 5.79 -0.83 14.55
CA LEU A 173 4.60 -1.09 15.38
C LEU A 173 3.83 -2.29 14.84
N GLY A 174 3.35 -3.11 15.76
CA GLY A 174 2.52 -4.28 15.45
C GLY A 174 3.32 -5.53 15.04
N PRO A 175 2.88 -6.70 15.48
CA PRO A 175 3.50 -7.97 15.11
C PRO A 175 3.08 -8.41 13.69
N LYS A 176 3.80 -9.36 13.11
CA LYS A 176 3.60 -9.85 11.73
C LYS A 176 2.15 -10.28 11.43
N ASN A 177 1.49 -10.96 12.37
CA ASN A 177 0.10 -11.40 12.21
C ASN A 177 -0.89 -10.22 12.04
N VAL A 178 -0.63 -9.09 12.67
CA VAL A 178 -1.45 -7.89 12.49
C VAL A 178 -1.26 -7.33 11.08
N TRP A 179 -0.03 -7.21 10.59
CA TRP A 179 0.25 -6.76 9.23
C TRP A 179 -0.34 -7.66 8.16
N LEU A 180 -0.27 -9.00 8.35
CA LEU A 180 -0.93 -9.97 7.48
C LEU A 180 -2.47 -9.86 7.51
N LYS A 181 -3.03 -9.47 8.64
CA LYS A 181 -4.47 -9.20 8.77
C LYS A 181 -4.87 -7.93 8.02
N LEU A 182 -4.09 -6.86 8.15
CA LEU A 182 -4.34 -5.60 7.44
C LEU A 182 -4.20 -5.73 5.91
N LEU A 183 -3.34 -6.63 5.44
CA LEU A 183 -3.20 -6.93 4.00
C LEU A 183 -4.47 -7.54 3.38
N LYS A 184 -5.38 -8.08 4.20
CA LYS A 184 -6.63 -8.71 3.73
C LYS A 184 -7.81 -7.72 3.64
N ILE A 185 -7.62 -6.49 4.07
CA ILE A 185 -8.58 -5.38 3.93
C ILE A 185 -8.47 -4.75 2.56
#